data_b5d384c98c7586913fb9b5376ce25cea
#
_entry.id   b5d384c98c7586913fb9b5376ce25cea
#
_cell.length_a   1.000
_cell.length_b   1.000
_cell.length_c   1.000
_cell.angle_alpha   90.00
_cell.angle_beta   90.00
_cell.angle_gamma   90.00
#
_symmetry.space_group_name_H-M   'P 1'
#
loop_
_entity.id
_entity.type
_entity.pdbx_description
1 polymer ?
#
loop_
_entity_poly.entity_id
_entity_poly.type
_entity_poly.pdbx_seq_one_letter_code
_entity_poly.pdbx_strand_id
1 'polypeptide(L)'
;MTVFAPYDCGNCCPFCINKGEYADTSGFSLDKIIESIKLMDSITAKCDFVFTGGEPFADREALQRMLDVLPTTHRIFINTTLPVFPGQSEQDILDFAEKNKEKITCINVSRHLEKYVAESSDELIASLPTRRRVNCVLYDNYDAKKIPAYIDRWVDSKVPVQFRYDYTATTPENLYDREHDRIYHDLCSVAEYIGLDGCRMRNGFHFMYKGLELTYHKTLPYSTILEKDPEDGKVYAILYDIVIKQNGEIHSDWDDRVMDYHLDVDAYRNVKFEPYDLRVIEGNIKL
;
A
#
# COMPACT_ATOMS: atom_id res chain seq x y z
N MET A 1 -1.47 8.73 -3.38
CA MET A 1 -2.74 8.44 -4.08
C MET A 1 -2.82 6.97 -4.36
N THR A 2 -3.96 6.39 -4.12
CA THR A 2 -4.21 4.98 -4.40
C THR A 2 -5.05 4.86 -5.67
N VAL A 3 -4.62 4.02 -6.61
CA VAL A 3 -5.30 3.79 -7.89
C VAL A 3 -5.77 2.34 -7.94
N PHE A 4 -7.06 2.14 -8.10
CA PHE A 4 -7.63 0.81 -8.24
C PHE A 4 -7.47 0.31 -9.67
N ALA A 5 -6.79 -0.81 -9.83
CA ALA A 5 -6.78 -1.54 -11.09
C ALA A 5 -8.19 -2.06 -11.39
N PRO A 6 -8.64 -1.97 -12.65
CA PRO A 6 -10.02 -2.33 -13.03
C PRO A 6 -10.18 -3.85 -13.22
N TYR A 7 -9.69 -4.66 -12.31
CA TYR A 7 -9.67 -6.12 -12.46
C TYR A 7 -10.20 -6.82 -11.24
N ASP A 8 -10.91 -7.91 -11.51
CA ASP A 8 -11.31 -8.87 -10.50
C ASP A 8 -10.08 -9.50 -9.85
N CYS A 9 -10.22 -9.90 -8.60
CA CYS A 9 -9.18 -10.58 -7.85
C CYS A 9 -9.67 -11.97 -7.45
N GLY A 10 -9.05 -13.01 -8.00
CA GLY A 10 -9.37 -14.40 -7.68
C GLY A 10 -8.94 -14.85 -6.27
N ASN A 11 -8.39 -13.94 -5.44
CA ASN A 11 -7.92 -14.24 -4.10
C ASN A 11 -9.04 -14.12 -3.05
N CYS A 12 -8.93 -14.89 -1.96
CA CYS A 12 -9.92 -14.95 -0.89
C CYS A 12 -9.38 -14.44 0.45
N CYS A 13 -8.61 -13.33 0.44
CA CYS A 13 -8.02 -12.78 1.66
C CYS A 13 -9.12 -12.32 2.64
N PRO A 14 -9.17 -12.82 3.90
CA PRO A 14 -10.23 -12.47 4.85
C PRO A 14 -10.18 -10.99 5.26
N PHE A 15 -9.02 -10.40 5.28
CA PHE A 15 -8.72 -8.99 5.63
C PHE A 15 -8.75 -8.04 4.43
N CYS A 16 -9.24 -8.48 3.26
CA CYS A 16 -9.26 -7.63 2.08
C CYS A 16 -10.25 -6.48 2.24
N ILE A 17 -9.74 -5.25 2.19
CA ILE A 17 -10.55 -4.02 2.28
C ILE A 17 -11.35 -3.75 1.00
N ASN A 18 -10.95 -4.37 -0.11
CA ASN A 18 -11.52 -4.09 -1.44
C ASN A 18 -12.61 -5.09 -1.85
N LYS A 19 -13.06 -5.97 -0.95
CA LYS A 19 -14.07 -7.01 -1.30
C LYS A 19 -15.37 -6.44 -1.89
N GLY A 20 -15.82 -5.29 -1.37
CA GLY A 20 -17.02 -4.64 -1.85
C GLY A 20 -16.88 -4.03 -3.25
N GLU A 21 -15.69 -3.53 -3.57
CA GLU A 21 -15.39 -2.86 -4.84
C GLU A 21 -15.44 -3.80 -6.05
N TYR A 22 -15.14 -5.08 -5.83
CA TYR A 22 -15.08 -6.10 -6.89
C TYR A 22 -16.30 -7.00 -6.96
N ALA A 23 -17.29 -6.76 -6.10
CA ALA A 23 -18.59 -7.44 -6.19
C ALA A 23 -19.38 -7.00 -7.43
N ASP A 24 -19.18 -5.75 -7.87
CA ASP A 24 -19.76 -5.21 -9.10
C ASP A 24 -18.65 -4.59 -9.98
N THR A 25 -18.32 -5.25 -11.07
CA THR A 25 -17.31 -4.82 -12.03
C THR A 25 -17.92 -4.05 -13.22
N SER A 26 -19.21 -3.79 -13.23
CA SER A 26 -19.93 -3.14 -14.33
C SER A 26 -19.45 -1.70 -14.59
N GLY A 27 -18.87 -1.04 -13.60
CA GLY A 27 -18.38 0.32 -13.69
C GLY A 27 -16.92 0.46 -14.16
N PHE A 28 -16.24 -0.61 -14.57
CA PHE A 28 -14.85 -0.54 -15.01
C PHE A 28 -14.63 0.39 -16.18
N SER A 29 -13.66 1.31 -16.07
CA SER A 29 -13.27 2.19 -17.15
C SER A 29 -11.81 2.60 -17.04
N LEU A 30 -10.93 1.89 -17.76
CA LEU A 30 -9.51 2.22 -17.82
C LEU A 30 -9.26 3.65 -18.32
N ASP A 31 -10.03 4.11 -19.33
CA ASP A 31 -9.85 5.45 -19.88
C ASP A 31 -10.19 6.53 -18.85
N LYS A 32 -11.27 6.35 -18.07
CA LYS A 32 -11.62 7.27 -16.98
C LYS A 32 -10.58 7.24 -15.84
N ILE A 33 -10.04 6.07 -15.49
CA ILE A 33 -8.93 5.98 -14.52
C ILE A 33 -7.73 6.79 -15.02
N ILE A 34 -7.36 6.64 -16.31
CA ILE A 34 -6.25 7.38 -16.92
C ILE A 34 -6.53 8.89 -16.93
N GLU A 35 -7.75 9.31 -17.21
CA GLU A 35 -8.15 10.73 -17.12
C GLU A 35 -7.99 11.26 -15.71
N SER A 36 -8.43 10.51 -14.70
CA SER A 36 -8.30 10.89 -13.29
C SER A 36 -6.83 10.91 -12.84
N ILE A 37 -6.00 9.97 -13.28
CA ILE A 37 -4.55 10.00 -13.03
C ILE A 37 -3.92 11.27 -13.60
N LYS A 38 -4.22 11.62 -14.85
CA LYS A 38 -3.71 12.85 -15.50
C LYS A 38 -4.17 14.11 -14.79
N LEU A 39 -5.43 14.14 -14.36
CA LEU A 39 -5.97 15.25 -13.59
C LEU A 39 -5.20 15.42 -12.28
N MET A 40 -5.01 14.32 -11.54
CA MET A 40 -4.29 14.34 -10.26
C MET A 40 -2.81 14.72 -10.45
N ASP A 41 -2.14 14.23 -11.49
CA ASP A 41 -0.78 14.65 -11.84
C ASP A 41 -0.72 16.16 -12.10
N SER A 42 -1.71 16.73 -12.77
CA SER A 42 -1.73 18.17 -13.13
C SER A 42 -1.88 19.12 -11.94
N ILE A 43 -2.45 18.65 -10.83
CA ILE A 43 -2.74 19.46 -9.64
C ILE A 43 -1.82 19.16 -8.45
N THR A 44 -1.00 18.11 -8.53
CA THR A 44 -0.07 17.72 -7.47
C THR A 44 1.37 17.88 -7.94
N ALA A 45 2.25 18.33 -7.04
CA ALA A 45 3.67 18.44 -7.37
C ALA A 45 4.31 17.05 -7.41
N LYS A 46 4.82 16.56 -6.28
CA LYS A 46 5.42 15.24 -6.16
C LYS A 46 4.64 14.43 -5.14
N CYS A 47 4.18 13.26 -5.53
CA CYS A 47 3.42 12.38 -4.63
C CYS A 47 3.71 10.90 -4.92
N ASP A 48 3.11 10.05 -4.11
CA ASP A 48 3.15 8.60 -4.30
C ASP A 48 1.88 8.16 -5.04
N PHE A 49 2.07 7.37 -6.09
CA PHE A 49 1.00 6.61 -6.73
C PHE A 49 1.13 5.14 -6.33
N VAL A 50 0.08 4.59 -5.76
CA VAL A 50 0.02 3.19 -5.32
C VAL A 50 -1.03 2.46 -6.16
N PHE A 51 -0.59 1.65 -7.11
CA PHE A 51 -1.48 0.80 -7.88
C PHE A 51 -1.85 -0.43 -7.07
N THR A 52 -3.13 -0.65 -6.88
CA THR A 52 -3.70 -1.73 -6.08
C THR A 52 -5.08 -2.10 -6.65
N GLY A 53 -5.95 -2.58 -5.82
CA GLY A 53 -7.33 -2.89 -6.19
C GLY A 53 -7.55 -4.38 -6.26
N GLY A 54 -7.94 -4.94 -7.41
CA GLY A 54 -7.91 -6.37 -7.69
C GLY A 54 -6.48 -6.90 -7.74
N GLU A 55 -6.07 -7.33 -8.90
CA GLU A 55 -4.67 -7.76 -9.13
C GLU A 55 -4.09 -6.94 -10.29
N PRO A 56 -3.19 -5.97 -10.02
CA PRO A 56 -2.64 -5.10 -11.07
C PRO A 56 -1.93 -5.85 -12.20
N PHE A 57 -1.34 -7.02 -11.92
CA PHE A 57 -0.68 -7.84 -12.93
C PHE A 57 -1.65 -8.74 -13.72
N ALA A 58 -2.95 -8.71 -13.42
CA ALA A 58 -3.95 -9.44 -14.20
C ALA A 58 -4.01 -8.95 -15.64
N ASP A 59 -3.85 -7.62 -15.86
CA ASP A 59 -3.73 -7.03 -17.18
C ASP A 59 -2.56 -6.05 -17.22
N ARG A 60 -1.42 -6.55 -17.67
CA ARG A 60 -0.19 -5.77 -17.76
C ARG A 60 -0.23 -4.68 -18.82
N GLU A 61 -1.08 -4.84 -19.85
CA GLU A 61 -1.26 -3.81 -20.86
C GLU A 61 -1.96 -2.58 -20.28
N ALA A 62 -3.02 -2.79 -19.54
CA ALA A 62 -3.70 -1.71 -18.84
C ALA A 62 -2.82 -1.07 -17.76
N LEU A 63 -2.09 -1.88 -16.97
CA LEU A 63 -1.13 -1.36 -16.01
C LEU A 63 -0.06 -0.50 -16.72
N GLN A 64 0.46 -0.95 -17.87
CA GLN A 64 1.41 -0.17 -18.67
C GLN A 64 0.82 1.16 -19.12
N ARG A 65 -0.42 1.17 -19.63
CA ARG A 65 -1.10 2.40 -20.04
C ARG A 65 -1.24 3.41 -18.89
N MET A 66 -1.55 2.93 -17.67
CA MET A 66 -1.60 3.78 -16.48
C MET A 66 -0.22 4.31 -16.10
N LEU A 67 0.83 3.49 -16.18
CA LEU A 67 2.21 3.92 -15.92
C LEU A 67 2.71 4.94 -16.95
N ASP A 68 2.33 4.79 -18.21
CA ASP A 68 2.84 5.62 -19.31
C ASP A 68 2.41 7.09 -19.20
N VAL A 69 1.29 7.37 -18.53
CA VAL A 69 0.80 8.74 -18.34
C VAL A 69 1.43 9.45 -17.16
N LEU A 70 2.15 8.74 -16.28
CA LEU A 70 2.82 9.33 -15.13
C LEU A 70 4.28 9.69 -15.44
N PRO A 71 4.73 10.89 -15.04
CA PRO A 71 6.15 11.26 -15.12
C PRO A 71 6.97 10.54 -14.04
N THR A 72 8.29 10.48 -14.24
CA THR A 72 9.23 9.86 -13.30
C THR A 72 9.46 10.69 -12.03
N THR A 73 8.84 11.85 -11.92
CA THR A 73 8.91 12.71 -10.71
C THR A 73 8.13 12.14 -9.54
N HIS A 74 7.08 11.35 -9.83
CA HIS A 74 6.30 10.65 -8.80
C HIS A 74 7.00 9.35 -8.36
N ARG A 75 6.73 8.93 -7.12
CA ARG A 75 7.10 7.59 -6.68
C ARG A 75 5.95 6.64 -6.98
N ILE A 76 6.25 5.53 -7.65
CA ILE A 76 5.24 4.56 -8.07
C ILE A 76 5.43 3.26 -7.30
N PHE A 77 4.37 2.83 -6.63
CA PHE A 77 4.30 1.57 -5.90
C PHE A 77 3.23 0.68 -6.52
N ILE A 78 3.49 -0.62 -6.58
CA ILE A 78 2.52 -1.60 -7.04
C ILE A 78 2.30 -2.62 -5.92
N ASN A 79 1.06 -2.76 -5.45
CA ASN A 79 0.65 -3.79 -4.50
C ASN A 79 0.04 -4.95 -5.28
N THR A 80 0.64 -6.13 -5.20
CA THR A 80 0.27 -7.28 -6.02
C THR A 80 0.47 -8.58 -5.24
N THR A 81 -0.23 -9.63 -5.64
CA THR A 81 0.13 -11.01 -5.24
C THR A 81 1.12 -11.63 -6.21
N LEU A 82 1.46 -10.91 -7.28
CA LEU A 82 2.37 -11.32 -8.34
C LEU A 82 2.05 -12.71 -8.90
N PRO A 83 0.81 -12.95 -9.33
CA PRO A 83 0.42 -14.27 -9.82
C PRO A 83 0.92 -14.50 -11.23
N VAL A 84 1.11 -15.77 -11.58
CA VAL A 84 1.34 -16.20 -12.96
C VAL A 84 0.04 -16.77 -13.51
N PHE A 85 -0.59 -16.06 -14.44
CA PHE A 85 -1.84 -16.48 -15.05
C PHE A 85 -1.63 -17.53 -16.15
N PRO A 86 -2.65 -18.34 -16.51
CA PRO A 86 -2.56 -19.26 -17.64
C PRO A 86 -2.09 -18.55 -18.91
N GLY A 87 -1.09 -19.11 -19.57
CA GLY A 87 -0.48 -18.54 -20.78
C GLY A 87 0.57 -17.44 -20.52
N GLN A 88 0.86 -17.16 -19.26
CA GLN A 88 1.93 -16.24 -18.84
C GLN A 88 3.07 -17.04 -18.18
N SER A 89 4.25 -16.41 -18.14
CA SER A 89 5.44 -16.94 -17.46
C SER A 89 5.98 -15.94 -16.45
N GLU A 90 6.81 -16.40 -15.53
CA GLU A 90 7.56 -15.52 -14.62
C GLU A 90 8.46 -14.55 -15.40
N GLN A 91 9.00 -14.99 -16.56
CA GLN A 91 9.81 -14.14 -17.43
C GLN A 91 9.04 -12.93 -17.94
N ASP A 92 7.76 -13.08 -18.29
CA ASP A 92 6.93 -11.94 -18.74
C ASP A 92 6.76 -10.88 -17.64
N ILE A 93 6.76 -11.29 -16.36
CA ILE A 93 6.73 -10.38 -15.22
C ILE A 93 8.06 -9.65 -15.06
N LEU A 94 9.17 -10.38 -15.20
CA LEU A 94 10.52 -9.80 -15.15
C LEU A 94 10.73 -8.80 -16.28
N ASP A 95 10.31 -9.13 -17.50
CA ASP A 95 10.43 -8.26 -18.68
C ASP A 95 9.61 -6.97 -18.49
N PHE A 96 8.39 -7.08 -17.94
CA PHE A 96 7.60 -5.92 -17.59
C PHE A 96 8.27 -5.05 -16.53
N ALA A 97 8.79 -5.67 -15.48
CA ALA A 97 9.47 -4.95 -14.39
C ALA A 97 10.77 -4.28 -14.89
N GLU A 98 11.55 -4.97 -15.75
CA GLU A 98 12.77 -4.42 -16.35
C GLU A 98 12.45 -3.22 -17.26
N LYS A 99 11.43 -3.33 -18.09
CA LYS A 99 10.96 -2.21 -18.94
C LYS A 99 10.60 -0.97 -18.14
N ASN A 100 10.05 -1.14 -16.93
CA ASN A 100 9.52 -0.05 -16.11
C ASN A 100 10.39 0.28 -14.87
N LYS A 101 11.61 -0.26 -14.76
CA LYS A 101 12.45 -0.15 -13.56
C LYS A 101 12.77 1.29 -13.14
N GLU A 102 12.86 2.22 -14.08
CA GLU A 102 13.14 3.63 -13.80
C GLU A 102 11.87 4.38 -13.30
N LYS A 103 10.69 3.85 -13.58
CA LYS A 103 9.41 4.41 -13.13
C LYS A 103 8.94 3.81 -11.82
N ILE A 104 9.05 2.49 -11.67
CA ILE A 104 8.53 1.78 -10.51
C ILE A 104 9.52 1.91 -9.34
N THR A 105 9.09 2.60 -8.30
CA THR A 105 9.87 2.77 -7.07
C THR A 105 9.96 1.48 -6.27
N CYS A 106 8.85 0.74 -6.13
CA CYS A 106 8.82 -0.52 -5.39
C CYS A 106 7.63 -1.39 -5.80
N ILE A 107 7.87 -2.69 -5.91
CA ILE A 107 6.81 -3.70 -6.01
C ILE A 107 6.63 -4.35 -4.63
N ASN A 108 5.43 -4.19 -4.06
CA ASN A 108 5.04 -4.78 -2.79
C ASN A 108 4.29 -6.08 -3.06
N VAL A 109 4.89 -7.21 -2.73
CA VAL A 109 4.34 -8.52 -3.03
C VAL A 109 3.65 -9.09 -1.79
N SER A 110 2.37 -9.40 -1.89
CA SER A 110 1.61 -9.99 -0.80
C SER A 110 1.99 -11.46 -0.62
N ARG A 111 2.52 -11.79 0.56
CA ARG A 111 2.81 -13.13 1.05
C ARG A 111 2.40 -13.18 2.51
N HIS A 112 1.67 -14.19 2.91
CA HIS A 112 1.12 -14.28 4.27
C HIS A 112 1.62 -15.52 5.00
N LEU A 113 1.41 -15.58 6.32
CA LEU A 113 1.72 -16.78 7.11
C LEU A 113 0.86 -17.96 6.69
N GLU A 114 -0.40 -17.67 6.32
CA GLU A 114 -1.32 -18.61 5.71
C GLU A 114 -1.49 -18.29 4.22
N LYS A 115 -1.74 -19.32 3.42
CA LYS A 115 -1.88 -19.16 1.97
C LYS A 115 -3.29 -18.73 1.59
N TYR A 116 -3.47 -17.45 1.30
CA TYR A 116 -4.76 -16.89 0.84
C TYR A 116 -4.77 -16.53 -0.65
N VAL A 117 -3.62 -16.56 -1.30
CA VAL A 117 -3.42 -16.03 -2.65
C VAL A 117 -2.75 -17.06 -3.54
N ALA A 118 -2.93 -16.95 -4.84
CA ALA A 118 -2.07 -17.63 -5.80
C ALA A 118 -0.67 -17.01 -5.75
N GLU A 119 0.35 -17.84 -5.55
CA GLU A 119 1.72 -17.40 -5.35
C GLU A 119 2.60 -17.81 -6.55
N SER A 120 3.40 -16.89 -7.03
CA SER A 120 4.59 -17.17 -7.84
C SER A 120 5.76 -17.62 -6.96
N SER A 121 6.89 -17.96 -7.57
CA SER A 121 8.08 -18.40 -6.84
C SER A 121 8.72 -17.28 -6.01
N ASP A 122 9.43 -17.63 -4.95
CA ASP A 122 10.22 -16.69 -4.16
C ASP A 122 11.41 -16.17 -4.98
N GLU A 123 11.91 -16.99 -5.89
CA GLU A 123 12.99 -16.67 -6.83
C GLU A 123 12.58 -15.54 -7.78
N LEU A 124 11.33 -15.53 -8.26
CA LEU A 124 10.80 -14.41 -9.05
C LEU A 124 10.87 -13.12 -8.26
N ILE A 125 10.39 -13.13 -7.01
CA ILE A 125 10.40 -11.92 -6.16
C ILE A 125 11.82 -11.43 -5.94
N ALA A 126 12.75 -12.35 -5.63
CA ALA A 126 14.17 -12.04 -5.43
C ALA A 126 14.82 -11.45 -6.68
N SER A 127 14.36 -11.85 -7.87
CA SER A 127 14.93 -11.46 -9.17
C SER A 127 14.34 -10.17 -9.76
N LEU A 128 13.31 -9.58 -9.13
CA LEU A 128 12.74 -8.33 -9.63
C LEU A 128 13.81 -7.23 -9.73
N PRO A 129 13.92 -6.54 -10.87
CA PRO A 129 14.95 -5.52 -11.11
C PRO A 129 14.68 -4.19 -10.38
N THR A 130 13.48 -4.03 -9.84
CA THR A 130 13.06 -2.87 -9.05
C THR A 130 13.27 -3.14 -7.56
N ARG A 131 13.18 -2.09 -6.72
CA ARG A 131 13.01 -2.33 -5.28
C ARG A 131 11.77 -3.19 -5.05
N ARG A 132 11.90 -4.18 -4.20
CA ARG A 132 10.82 -5.11 -3.84
C ARG A 132 10.73 -5.28 -2.35
N ARG A 133 9.55 -5.68 -1.88
CA ARG A 133 9.26 -5.95 -0.49
C ARG A 133 8.11 -6.93 -0.39
N VAL A 134 8.14 -7.85 0.54
CA VAL A 134 6.98 -8.69 0.85
C VAL A 134 6.14 -8.07 1.94
N ASN A 135 4.82 -8.10 1.75
CA ASN A 135 3.83 -7.63 2.71
C ASN A 135 3.07 -8.83 3.30
N CYS A 136 3.00 -8.89 4.62
CA CYS A 136 2.28 -9.90 5.37
C CYS A 136 1.29 -9.24 6.32
N VAL A 137 0.00 -9.41 6.10
CA VAL A 137 -1.02 -9.01 7.07
C VAL A 137 -1.09 -10.06 8.17
N LEU A 138 -0.90 -9.65 9.40
CA LEU A 138 -1.09 -10.48 10.58
C LEU A 138 -2.53 -10.27 11.05
N TYR A 139 -3.38 -11.22 10.66
CA TYR A 139 -4.82 -11.16 10.81
C TYR A 139 -5.28 -12.09 11.93
N ASP A 140 -6.11 -11.58 12.83
CA ASP A 140 -6.73 -12.29 13.95
C ASP A 140 -5.77 -13.22 14.72
N ASN A 141 -6.13 -14.49 14.82
CA ASN A 141 -5.42 -15.51 15.59
C ASN A 141 -4.22 -16.10 14.82
N TYR A 142 -3.41 -15.26 14.15
CA TYR A 142 -2.21 -15.76 13.50
C TYR A 142 -1.32 -16.57 14.47
N ASP A 143 -0.62 -17.56 13.93
CA ASP A 143 0.32 -18.37 14.71
C ASP A 143 1.70 -17.68 14.74
N ALA A 144 2.02 -17.03 15.87
CA ALA A 144 3.30 -16.34 16.07
C ALA A 144 4.52 -17.25 15.88
N LYS A 145 4.39 -18.58 16.10
CA LYS A 145 5.48 -19.55 15.91
C LYS A 145 5.92 -19.66 14.44
N LYS A 146 5.08 -19.24 13.51
CA LYS A 146 5.39 -19.23 12.07
C LYS A 146 6.24 -18.03 11.65
N ILE A 147 6.29 -16.95 12.45
CA ILE A 147 7.00 -15.71 12.10
C ILE A 147 8.48 -15.95 11.80
N PRO A 148 9.28 -16.65 12.64
CA PRO A 148 10.68 -16.87 12.34
C PRO A 148 10.93 -17.59 11.02
N ALA A 149 10.21 -18.69 10.78
CA ALA A 149 10.34 -19.46 9.53
C ALA A 149 9.89 -18.64 8.30
N TYR A 150 8.87 -17.80 8.46
CA TYR A 150 8.42 -16.89 7.41
C TYR A 150 9.50 -15.83 7.07
N ILE A 151 10.15 -15.24 8.08
CA ILE A 151 11.22 -14.25 7.84
C ILE A 151 12.43 -14.94 7.22
N ASP A 152 12.80 -16.15 7.69
CA ASP A 152 13.95 -16.90 7.18
C ASP A 152 13.87 -17.17 5.67
N ARG A 153 12.68 -17.31 5.08
CA ARG A 153 12.49 -17.41 3.61
C ARG A 153 13.18 -16.27 2.83
N TRP A 154 13.28 -15.09 3.45
CA TRP A 154 13.69 -13.85 2.77
C TRP A 154 15.10 -13.39 3.14
N VAL A 155 15.74 -14.03 4.12
CA VAL A 155 17.07 -13.63 4.63
C VAL A 155 18.12 -13.69 3.55
N ASP A 156 18.25 -14.82 2.84
CA ASP A 156 19.29 -15.02 1.84
C ASP A 156 19.10 -14.12 0.61
N SER A 157 17.87 -13.91 0.18
CA SER A 157 17.53 -13.03 -0.94
C SER A 157 17.51 -11.53 -0.57
N LYS A 158 17.62 -11.21 0.73
CA LYS A 158 17.57 -9.84 1.27
C LYS A 158 16.32 -9.06 0.81
N VAL A 159 15.19 -9.75 0.70
CA VAL A 159 13.90 -9.11 0.39
C VAL A 159 13.29 -8.59 1.69
N PRO A 160 13.16 -7.28 1.89
CA PRO A 160 12.59 -6.71 3.12
C PRO A 160 11.17 -7.23 3.37
N VAL A 161 10.82 -7.38 4.66
CA VAL A 161 9.50 -7.85 5.08
C VAL A 161 8.75 -6.73 5.76
N GLN A 162 7.53 -6.49 5.32
CA GLN A 162 6.60 -5.59 5.99
C GLN A 162 5.44 -6.38 6.57
N PHE A 163 5.34 -6.43 7.88
CA PHE A 163 4.15 -6.87 8.57
C PHE A 163 3.14 -5.72 8.66
N ARG A 164 1.87 -6.04 8.56
CA ARG A 164 0.79 -5.07 8.67
C ARG A 164 -0.24 -5.57 9.68
N TYR A 165 -0.71 -4.65 10.50
CA TYR A 165 -1.88 -4.91 11.34
C TYR A 165 -3.15 -4.91 10.49
N ASP A 166 -4.20 -5.55 11.00
CA ASP A 166 -5.51 -5.43 10.38
C ASP A 166 -5.93 -3.95 10.37
N TYR A 167 -6.12 -3.46 9.17
CA TYR A 167 -6.51 -2.08 8.91
C TYR A 167 -7.81 -1.70 9.65
N THR A 168 -8.81 -2.61 9.67
CA THR A 168 -10.11 -2.34 10.28
C THR A 168 -10.07 -2.29 11.81
N ALA A 169 -9.04 -2.84 12.43
CA ALA A 169 -8.85 -2.87 13.87
C ALA A 169 -7.94 -1.75 14.40
N THR A 170 -7.40 -0.90 13.52
CA THR A 170 -6.54 0.23 13.91
C THR A 170 -7.39 1.43 14.33
N THR A 171 -7.08 2.00 15.50
CA THR A 171 -7.69 3.22 16.03
C THR A 171 -6.62 4.25 16.40
N PRO A 172 -6.97 5.54 16.57
CA PRO A 172 -6.00 6.54 17.03
C PRO A 172 -5.31 6.17 18.34
N GLU A 173 -6.04 5.52 19.26
CA GLU A 173 -5.52 5.13 20.58
C GLU A 173 -4.50 4.00 20.47
N ASN A 174 -4.71 3.03 19.57
CA ASN A 174 -3.79 1.89 19.43
C ASN A 174 -2.72 2.10 18.37
N LEU A 175 -2.77 3.19 17.60
CA LEU A 175 -1.84 3.43 16.49
C LEU A 175 -0.37 3.37 16.93
N TYR A 176 -0.04 3.97 18.07
CA TYR A 176 1.32 4.02 18.63
C TYR A 176 1.48 3.20 19.91
N ASP A 177 0.43 2.51 20.35
CA ASP A 177 0.49 1.66 21.53
C ASP A 177 1.41 0.45 21.27
N ARG A 178 2.44 0.32 22.10
CA ARG A 178 3.37 -0.80 22.11
C ARG A 178 3.11 -1.75 23.27
N GLU A 179 2.60 -1.19 24.36
CA GLU A 179 2.44 -1.94 25.61
C GLU A 179 1.41 -3.08 25.46
N HIS A 180 0.32 -2.81 24.74
CA HIS A 180 -0.76 -3.78 24.54
C HIS A 180 -0.76 -4.41 23.14
N ASP A 181 0.25 -4.12 22.32
CA ASP A 181 0.34 -4.63 20.95
C ASP A 181 1.04 -6.00 20.91
N ARG A 182 0.23 -7.03 20.80
CA ARG A 182 0.72 -8.42 20.72
C ARG A 182 1.71 -8.61 19.57
N ILE A 183 1.43 -8.06 18.37
CA ILE A 183 2.31 -8.22 17.20
C ILE A 183 3.67 -7.58 17.46
N TYR A 184 3.68 -6.39 18.06
CA TYR A 184 4.92 -5.72 18.44
C TYR A 184 5.76 -6.60 19.37
N HIS A 185 5.14 -7.20 20.39
CA HIS A 185 5.84 -8.09 21.33
C HIS A 185 6.33 -9.38 20.67
N ASP A 186 5.50 -10.00 19.80
CA ASP A 186 5.91 -11.19 19.06
C ASP A 186 7.12 -10.91 18.17
N LEU A 187 7.15 -9.74 17.49
CA LEU A 187 8.30 -9.33 16.68
C LEU A 187 9.54 -9.00 17.53
N CYS A 188 9.39 -8.33 18.67
CA CYS A 188 10.48 -8.09 19.62
C CYS A 188 11.09 -9.40 20.16
N SER A 189 10.32 -10.48 20.21
CA SER A 189 10.82 -11.79 20.68
C SER A 189 11.76 -12.47 19.69
N VAL A 190 11.74 -12.07 18.41
CA VAL A 190 12.50 -12.71 17.32
C VAL A 190 13.50 -11.77 16.63
N ALA A 191 13.29 -10.47 16.68
CA ALA A 191 14.07 -9.45 15.97
C ALA A 191 14.47 -8.29 16.88
N GLU A 192 15.57 -7.63 16.58
CA GLU A 192 16.02 -6.44 17.27
C GLU A 192 15.19 -5.22 16.85
N TYR A 193 14.54 -4.56 17.80
CA TYR A 193 13.86 -3.29 17.56
C TYR A 193 14.88 -2.17 17.34
N ILE A 194 14.76 -1.41 16.24
CA ILE A 194 15.73 -0.38 15.86
C ILE A 194 15.12 1.02 15.79
N GLY A 195 13.80 1.17 15.84
CA GLY A 195 13.18 2.49 15.89
C GLY A 195 11.75 2.55 15.36
N LEU A 196 11.21 3.76 15.37
CA LEU A 196 9.83 4.08 15.00
C LEU A 196 9.80 5.31 14.11
N ASP A 197 9.06 5.24 13.01
CA ASP A 197 8.61 6.41 12.25
C ASP A 197 7.09 6.49 12.23
N GLY A 198 6.54 7.61 11.76
CA GLY A 198 5.11 7.72 11.58
C GLY A 198 4.58 9.14 11.42
N CYS A 199 3.28 9.20 11.25
CA CYS A 199 2.49 10.44 11.19
C CYS A 199 1.14 10.23 11.90
N ARG A 200 0.24 11.20 11.82
CA ARG A 200 -1.10 11.08 12.46
C ARG A 200 -1.93 9.90 11.96
N MET A 201 -1.66 9.39 10.75
CA MET A 201 -2.48 8.37 10.10
C MET A 201 -1.85 6.98 10.11
N ARG A 202 -0.56 6.90 10.32
CA ARG A 202 0.18 5.63 10.31
C ARG A 202 1.43 5.67 11.16
N ASN A 203 1.87 4.49 11.57
CA ASN A 203 3.19 4.28 12.14
C ASN A 203 3.97 3.21 11.38
N GLY A 204 5.27 3.10 11.70
CA GLY A 204 6.16 2.03 11.26
C GLY A 204 7.15 1.71 12.36
N PHE A 205 7.00 0.55 13.00
CA PHE A 205 8.02 0.00 13.89
C PHE A 205 9.05 -0.74 13.06
N HIS A 206 10.33 -0.45 13.26
CA HIS A 206 11.44 -1.02 12.49
C HIS A 206 12.22 -2.02 13.33
N PHE A 207 12.58 -3.12 12.69
CA PHE A 207 13.34 -4.20 13.32
C PHE A 207 14.43 -4.69 12.37
N MET A 208 15.43 -5.37 12.95
CA MET A 208 16.50 -6.05 12.24
C MET A 208 16.53 -7.52 12.64
N TYR A 209 16.55 -8.41 11.66
CA TYR A 209 16.66 -9.85 11.86
C TYR A 209 17.72 -10.46 10.95
N LYS A 210 18.82 -10.98 11.48
CA LYS A 210 19.92 -11.57 10.69
C LYS A 210 20.38 -10.67 9.52
N GLY A 211 20.37 -9.35 9.72
CA GLY A 211 20.73 -8.37 8.68
C GLY A 211 19.63 -8.07 7.66
N LEU A 212 18.42 -8.59 7.85
CA LEU A 212 17.24 -8.28 7.05
C LEU A 212 16.41 -7.20 7.75
N GLU A 213 16.03 -6.17 7.01
CA GLU A 213 15.11 -5.12 7.47
C GLU A 213 13.68 -5.65 7.55
N LEU A 214 13.05 -5.44 8.70
CA LEU A 214 11.63 -5.72 8.91
C LEU A 214 10.93 -4.45 9.34
N THR A 215 9.70 -4.28 8.89
CA THR A 215 8.84 -3.19 9.38
C THR A 215 7.50 -3.74 9.82
N TYR A 216 6.89 -3.12 10.82
CA TYR A 216 5.53 -3.41 11.25
C TYR A 216 4.70 -2.13 11.20
N HIS A 217 3.68 -2.12 10.36
CA HIS A 217 2.85 -0.94 10.11
C HIS A 217 1.42 -1.12 10.63
N LYS A 218 0.95 -0.05 11.27
CA LYS A 218 -0.48 0.22 11.48
C LYS A 218 -0.87 1.45 10.68
N THR A 219 -2.10 1.46 10.19
CA THR A 219 -2.66 2.58 9.42
C THR A 219 -4.12 2.73 9.82
N LEU A 220 -4.57 3.95 10.06
CA LEU A 220 -5.97 4.22 10.38
C LEU A 220 -6.89 3.85 9.20
N PRO A 221 -8.14 3.43 9.48
CA PRO A 221 -9.09 3.00 8.44
C PRO A 221 -9.77 4.15 7.70
N TYR A 222 -9.21 5.34 7.77
CA TYR A 222 -9.66 6.53 7.04
C TYR A 222 -8.44 7.36 6.62
N SER A 223 -8.59 8.20 5.61
CA SER A 223 -7.53 9.03 5.05
C SER A 223 -7.83 10.53 5.06
N THR A 224 -8.99 10.93 5.55
CA THR A 224 -9.38 12.35 5.67
C THR A 224 -9.67 12.73 7.11
N ILE A 225 -9.15 13.88 7.53
CA ILE A 225 -9.44 14.49 8.85
C ILE A 225 -9.99 15.90 8.62
N LEU A 226 -11.05 16.24 9.37
CA LEU A 226 -11.55 17.62 9.43
C LEU A 226 -10.85 18.37 10.55
N GLU A 227 -10.22 19.49 10.24
CA GLU A 227 -9.50 20.31 11.22
C GLU A 227 -9.87 21.78 11.07
N LYS A 228 -10.12 22.43 12.21
CA LYS A 228 -10.37 23.86 12.26
C LYS A 228 -9.02 24.59 12.28
N ASP A 229 -8.81 25.45 11.28
CA ASP A 229 -7.64 26.30 11.24
C ASP A 229 -7.74 27.38 12.34
N PRO A 230 -6.75 27.48 13.23
CA PRO A 230 -6.78 28.47 14.31
C PRO A 230 -6.59 29.91 13.81
N GLU A 231 -6.05 30.14 12.62
CA GLU A 231 -5.78 31.46 12.09
C GLU A 231 -7.01 32.09 11.44
N ASP A 232 -7.75 31.33 10.62
CA ASP A 232 -8.92 31.84 9.91
C ASP A 232 -10.25 31.31 10.42
N GLY A 233 -10.23 30.33 11.32
CA GLY A 233 -11.40 29.71 11.94
C GLY A 233 -12.22 28.81 11.03
N LYS A 234 -11.75 28.55 9.80
CA LYS A 234 -12.43 27.67 8.84
C LYS A 234 -12.10 26.21 9.10
N VAL A 235 -13.00 25.32 8.71
CA VAL A 235 -12.77 23.88 8.74
C VAL A 235 -12.22 23.46 7.38
N TYR A 236 -11.07 22.79 7.40
CA TYR A 236 -10.42 22.22 6.22
C TYR A 236 -10.46 20.69 6.28
N ALA A 237 -10.63 20.06 5.12
CA ALA A 237 -10.36 18.65 4.95
C ALA A 237 -8.86 18.46 4.71
N ILE A 238 -8.20 17.71 5.60
CA ILE A 238 -6.79 17.35 5.44
C ILE A 238 -6.75 15.93 4.90
N LEU A 239 -6.27 15.81 3.67
CA LEU A 239 -6.21 14.55 2.94
C LEU A 239 -4.83 13.93 3.07
N TYR A 240 -4.79 12.67 3.52
CA TYR A 240 -3.59 11.85 3.59
C TYR A 240 -3.47 10.87 2.42
N ASP A 241 -4.59 10.52 1.83
CA ASP A 241 -4.65 9.74 0.60
C ASP A 241 -5.83 10.18 -0.25
N ILE A 242 -5.77 9.85 -1.52
CA ILE A 242 -6.81 10.04 -2.51
C ILE A 242 -6.95 8.73 -3.24
N VAL A 243 -8.18 8.28 -3.42
CA VAL A 243 -8.48 7.00 -4.02
C VAL A 243 -9.13 7.22 -5.39
N ILE A 244 -8.49 6.75 -6.45
CA ILE A 244 -9.10 6.66 -7.79
C ILE A 244 -9.71 5.27 -7.90
N LYS A 245 -11.04 5.23 -7.93
CA LYS A 245 -11.80 3.99 -7.99
C LYS A 245 -11.75 3.36 -9.41
N GLN A 246 -12.19 2.13 -9.54
CA GLN A 246 -12.15 1.38 -10.80
C GLN A 246 -13.03 1.97 -11.93
N ASN A 247 -14.00 2.82 -11.59
CA ASN A 247 -14.83 3.56 -12.54
C ASN A 247 -14.25 4.95 -12.90
N GLY A 248 -13.07 5.29 -12.35
CA GLY A 248 -12.39 6.57 -12.53
C GLY A 248 -12.85 7.67 -11.58
N GLU A 249 -13.79 7.42 -10.68
CA GLU A 249 -14.18 8.39 -9.67
C GLU A 249 -13.04 8.64 -8.68
N ILE A 250 -12.92 9.88 -8.21
CA ILE A 250 -11.90 10.33 -7.26
C ILE A 250 -12.54 10.49 -5.90
N HIS A 251 -12.05 9.79 -4.91
CA HIS A 251 -12.56 9.78 -3.54
C HIS A 251 -11.51 10.26 -2.56
N SER A 252 -11.96 10.87 -1.45
CA SER A 252 -11.09 11.32 -0.36
C SER A 252 -10.81 10.24 0.68
N ASP A 253 -11.47 9.10 0.57
CA ASP A 253 -11.32 7.98 1.51
C ASP A 253 -11.55 6.61 0.84
N TRP A 254 -11.17 5.55 1.57
CA TRP A 254 -11.31 4.16 1.13
C TRP A 254 -12.73 3.64 1.28
N ASP A 255 -13.44 4.09 2.29
CA ASP A 255 -14.81 3.65 2.60
C ASP A 255 -15.76 4.84 2.53
N ASP A 256 -16.63 4.85 1.52
CA ASP A 256 -17.63 5.90 1.30
C ASP A 256 -18.63 6.02 2.47
N ARG A 257 -18.71 5.00 3.36
CA ARG A 257 -19.57 5.03 4.53
C ARG A 257 -19.05 5.92 5.65
N VAL A 258 -17.76 6.25 5.66
CA VAL A 258 -17.14 7.08 6.70
C VAL A 258 -17.21 8.57 6.34
N MET A 259 -17.10 8.91 5.05
CA MET A 259 -17.24 10.29 4.58
C MET A 259 -17.69 10.28 3.10
N ASP A 260 -18.94 10.66 2.85
CA ASP A 260 -19.59 10.78 1.53
C ASP A 260 -19.00 11.96 0.72
N TYR A 261 -17.67 11.99 0.51
CA TYR A 261 -17.02 13.02 -0.28
C TYR A 261 -16.59 12.51 -1.64
N HIS A 262 -17.48 12.69 -2.62
CA HIS A 262 -17.03 12.89 -3.99
C HIS A 262 -16.27 14.21 -4.03
N LEU A 263 -14.97 14.17 -4.26
CA LEU A 263 -14.21 15.40 -4.39
C LEU A 263 -14.53 16.03 -5.73
N ASP A 264 -15.27 17.13 -5.68
CA ASP A 264 -15.30 18.07 -6.79
C ASP A 264 -13.87 18.60 -7.01
N VAL A 265 -13.37 18.52 -8.23
CA VAL A 265 -12.02 18.97 -8.59
C VAL A 265 -11.76 20.42 -8.20
N ASP A 266 -12.78 21.27 -8.22
CA ASP A 266 -12.67 22.66 -7.78
C ASP A 266 -12.49 22.76 -6.25
N ALA A 267 -12.97 21.80 -5.47
CA ALA A 267 -12.73 21.72 -4.04
C ALA A 267 -11.26 21.41 -3.72
N TYR A 268 -10.54 20.68 -4.60
CA TYR A 268 -9.12 20.38 -4.43
C TYR A 268 -8.23 21.60 -4.37
N ARG A 269 -8.55 22.65 -5.09
CA ARG A 269 -7.78 23.89 -5.08
C ARG A 269 -7.80 24.60 -3.74
N ASN A 270 -8.73 24.26 -2.87
CA ASN A 270 -8.92 24.83 -1.55
C ASN A 270 -8.60 23.84 -0.41
N VAL A 271 -8.04 22.67 -0.73
CA VAL A 271 -7.67 21.66 0.27
C VAL A 271 -6.22 21.83 0.67
N LYS A 272 -5.92 21.77 1.95
CA LYS A 272 -4.55 21.65 2.46
C LYS A 272 -4.13 20.19 2.35
N PHE A 273 -3.15 19.90 1.49
CA PHE A 273 -2.45 18.63 1.52
C PHE A 273 -1.41 18.70 2.63
N GLU A 274 -1.53 17.86 3.64
CA GLU A 274 -0.44 17.68 4.58
C GLU A 274 0.65 16.89 3.85
N PRO A 275 1.86 17.46 3.68
CA PRO A 275 2.95 16.70 3.11
C PRO A 275 3.18 15.46 3.98
N TYR A 276 3.53 14.36 3.33
CA TYR A 276 3.88 13.10 3.99
C TYR A 276 5.16 13.32 4.79
N ASP A 277 5.01 13.97 5.94
CA ASP A 277 6.13 14.23 6.84
C ASP A 277 6.31 12.98 7.71
N LEU A 278 7.17 12.08 7.22
CA LEU A 278 7.65 10.95 8.01
C LEU A 278 8.49 11.53 9.14
N ARG A 279 7.87 11.77 10.29
CA ARG A 279 8.61 12.16 11.49
C ARG A 279 9.28 10.92 12.04
N VAL A 280 10.60 10.95 12.09
CA VAL A 280 11.36 10.03 12.95
C VAL A 280 10.99 10.37 14.38
N ILE A 281 10.24 9.48 15.03
CA ILE A 281 9.78 9.69 16.41
C ILE A 281 10.83 9.19 17.38
N GLU A 282 11.48 8.07 17.08
CA GLU A 282 12.58 7.51 17.90
C GLU A 282 13.45 6.54 17.08
N GLY A 283 14.67 6.29 17.57
CA GLY A 283 15.60 5.31 17.00
C GLY A 283 16.57 5.87 15.97
N ASN A 284 17.34 4.97 15.34
CA ASN A 284 18.41 5.30 14.39
C ASN A 284 17.98 5.14 12.92
N ILE A 285 16.71 5.38 12.62
CA ILE A 285 16.19 5.24 11.28
C ILE A 285 16.67 6.41 10.43
N LYS A 286 17.43 6.09 9.39
CA LYS A 286 17.78 7.06 8.34
C LYS A 286 16.68 7.04 7.29
N LEU A 287 15.94 8.12 7.17
CA LEU A 287 14.97 8.36 6.11
C LEU A 287 15.66 8.62 4.78
#